data_85e0663f7009280e5892eece7443ca3f
#
_entry.id   85e0663f7009280e5892eece7443ca3f
#
_cell.length_a   1.000
_cell.length_b   1.000
_cell.length_c   1.000
_cell.angle_alpha   90.00
_cell.angle_beta   90.00
_cell.angle_gamma   90.00
#
_symmetry.space_group_name_H-M   'P 1'
#
loop_
_entity.id
_entity.type
_entity.pdbx_description
1 polymer ?
#
loop_
_entity_poly.entity_id
_entity_poly.type
_entity_poly.pdbx_seq_one_letter_code
_entity_poly.pdbx_strand_id
1 'polypeptide(L)'
;AHGFMFDQPGGGKMEGRPIDTIGYRGMHSYEIALENWWVPADHLIGEEAGLGKGFYYQMSGFENGRLQTAARAVGVMQAAYEAALAYANNRKVFGSNISEYQLTQIKLGRMAAIIQASRQFSYVVAKLMGKGEGQMEASMVKAYVCKAAEWVTREAMQIHGGFGYAEEYSVSRLFVDARVLSIFEGADETLCLKVIARKLVEESGTK
;
A
#
# COMPACT_ATOMS: atom_id res chain seq x y z
N ALA A 1 5.39 -3.03 -20.10
CA ALA A 1 4.25 -2.21 -20.55
C ALA A 1 4.62 -1.53 -21.86
N HIS A 2 3.63 -1.25 -22.72
CA HIS A 2 3.79 -0.51 -23.95
C HIS A 2 3.21 0.89 -23.77
N GLY A 3 3.83 1.91 -24.40
CA GLY A 3 3.25 3.23 -24.49
C GLY A 3 1.97 3.23 -25.33
N PHE A 4 1.17 4.26 -25.18
CA PHE A 4 -0.03 4.47 -25.99
C PHE A 4 -0.11 5.90 -26.50
N MET A 5 -0.81 6.08 -27.60
CA MET A 5 -1.11 7.39 -28.16
C MET A 5 -2.57 7.39 -28.63
N PHE A 6 -3.29 8.44 -28.30
CA PHE A 6 -4.64 8.71 -28.78
C PHE A 6 -4.70 10.08 -29.42
N ASP A 7 -5.30 10.15 -30.60
CA ASP A 7 -5.60 11.40 -31.30
C ASP A 7 -7.09 11.72 -31.16
N GLN A 8 -7.39 12.99 -30.97
CA GLN A 8 -8.75 13.50 -30.89
C GLN A 8 -9.08 14.33 -32.14
N PRO A 9 -10.31 14.25 -32.67
CA PRO A 9 -10.75 15.17 -33.72
C PRO A 9 -10.52 16.62 -33.30
N GLY A 10 -9.86 17.42 -34.15
CA GLY A 10 -9.46 18.80 -33.80
C GLY A 10 -8.01 18.96 -33.34
N GLY A 11 -7.20 17.89 -33.37
CA GLY A 11 -5.76 17.94 -33.15
C GLY A 11 -5.31 17.75 -31.69
N GLY A 12 -6.22 17.40 -30.77
CA GLY A 12 -5.84 17.02 -29.39
C GLY A 12 -5.13 15.68 -29.35
N LYS A 13 -4.07 15.57 -28.54
CA LYS A 13 -3.28 14.34 -28.37
C LYS A 13 -3.15 13.96 -26.89
N MET A 14 -3.19 12.66 -26.62
CA MET A 14 -2.84 12.07 -25.34
C MET A 14 -1.76 11.02 -25.57
N GLU A 15 -0.62 11.19 -24.94
CA GLU A 15 0.48 10.22 -24.99
C GLU A 15 0.73 9.68 -23.58
N GLY A 16 0.85 8.36 -23.46
CA GLY A 16 1.24 7.68 -22.22
C GLY A 16 2.57 6.93 -22.40
N ARG A 17 3.54 7.25 -21.56
CA ARG A 17 4.82 6.55 -21.49
C ARG A 17 4.87 5.69 -20.24
N PRO A 18 5.15 4.38 -20.35
CA PRO A 18 5.23 3.52 -19.18
C PRO A 18 6.43 3.89 -18.30
N ILE A 19 6.24 3.82 -17.00
CA ILE A 19 7.30 3.98 -16.01
C ILE A 19 7.70 2.59 -15.54
N ASP A 20 8.98 2.21 -15.73
CA ASP A 20 9.51 0.96 -15.22
C ASP A 20 9.71 1.04 -13.71
N THR A 21 9.14 0.07 -12.99
CA THR A 21 9.19 -0.01 -11.53
C THR A 21 9.92 -1.27 -11.07
N ILE A 22 10.57 -1.20 -9.90
CA ILE A 22 11.32 -2.33 -9.34
C ILE A 22 10.42 -3.49 -8.89
N GLY A 23 9.14 -3.22 -8.61
CA GLY A 23 8.14 -4.19 -8.21
C GLY A 23 6.73 -3.72 -8.57
N TYR A 24 5.73 -4.37 -7.98
CA TYR A 24 4.31 -4.08 -8.22
C TYR A 24 3.92 -4.22 -9.70
N ARG A 25 4.54 -5.20 -10.35
CA ARG A 25 4.53 -5.36 -11.82
C ARG A 25 3.16 -5.71 -12.42
N GLY A 26 2.19 -6.06 -11.61
CA GLY A 26 0.79 -6.24 -12.01
C GLY A 26 0.02 -4.95 -12.24
N MET A 27 0.53 -3.82 -11.75
CA MET A 27 0.02 -2.47 -11.99
C MET A 27 1.01 -1.67 -12.81
N HIS A 28 0.53 -1.04 -13.88
CA HIS A 28 1.37 -0.20 -14.73
C HIS A 28 1.15 1.26 -14.38
N SER A 29 2.26 1.99 -14.20
CA SER A 29 2.27 3.44 -14.04
C SER A 29 2.67 4.10 -15.35
N TYR A 30 2.07 5.24 -15.67
CA TYR A 30 2.35 5.99 -16.88
C TYR A 30 2.58 7.46 -16.57
N GLU A 31 3.52 8.06 -17.27
CA GLU A 31 3.57 9.50 -17.47
C GLU A 31 2.63 9.84 -18.64
N ILE A 32 1.65 10.71 -18.40
CA ILE A 32 0.64 11.07 -19.39
C ILE A 32 0.82 12.53 -19.77
N ALA A 33 1.03 12.77 -21.06
CA ALA A 33 1.06 14.11 -21.66
C ALA A 33 -0.27 14.36 -22.41
N LEU A 34 -0.88 15.50 -22.16
CA LEU A 34 -2.08 15.97 -22.84
C LEU A 34 -1.73 17.26 -23.61
N GLU A 35 -1.90 17.25 -24.93
CA GLU A 35 -1.67 18.40 -25.79
C GLU A 35 -2.96 18.77 -26.51
N ASN A 36 -3.47 19.97 -26.29
CA ASN A 36 -4.72 20.47 -26.87
C ASN A 36 -5.91 19.48 -26.70
N TRP A 37 -5.87 18.66 -25.65
CA TRP A 37 -6.91 17.67 -25.38
C TRP A 37 -8.18 18.36 -24.90
N TRP A 38 -9.21 18.30 -25.72
CA TRP A 38 -10.50 18.92 -25.41
C TRP A 38 -11.34 18.01 -24.52
N VAL A 39 -11.97 18.60 -23.49
CA VAL A 39 -12.88 17.91 -22.59
C VAL A 39 -14.21 18.64 -22.58
N PRO A 40 -15.36 17.94 -22.77
CA PRO A 40 -16.69 18.53 -22.65
C PRO A 40 -16.92 19.20 -21.29
N ALA A 41 -17.66 20.30 -21.26
CA ALA A 41 -17.91 21.03 -20.03
C ALA A 41 -18.72 20.24 -18.98
N ASP A 42 -19.58 19.33 -19.43
CA ASP A 42 -20.36 18.40 -18.59
C ASP A 42 -19.51 17.28 -17.97
N HIS A 43 -18.24 17.13 -18.37
CA HIS A 43 -17.28 16.25 -17.72
C HIS A 43 -16.58 16.91 -16.51
N LEU A 44 -16.88 18.18 -16.20
CA LEU A 44 -16.32 18.85 -15.02
C LEU A 44 -16.87 18.22 -13.74
N ILE A 45 -15.96 17.64 -12.93
CA ILE A 45 -16.34 16.99 -11.67
C ILE A 45 -16.91 18.04 -10.72
N GLY A 46 -18.16 17.85 -10.28
CA GLY A 46 -18.89 18.76 -9.41
C GLY A 46 -19.47 19.98 -10.14
N GLU A 47 -19.52 19.95 -11.48
CA GLU A 47 -20.08 21.00 -12.34
C GLU A 47 -19.49 22.39 -11.99
N GLU A 48 -20.24 23.49 -12.19
CA GLU A 48 -19.78 24.85 -11.83
C GLU A 48 -19.40 24.99 -10.34
N ALA A 49 -20.14 24.31 -9.46
CA ALA A 49 -19.86 24.33 -8.03
C ALA A 49 -18.54 23.65 -7.66
N GLY A 50 -18.00 22.82 -8.55
CA GLY A 50 -16.72 22.13 -8.43
C GLY A 50 -15.50 22.92 -8.89
N LEU A 51 -15.69 24.07 -9.50
CA LEU A 51 -14.57 24.90 -9.96
C LEU A 51 -13.64 25.27 -8.79
N GLY A 52 -12.34 25.00 -8.98
CA GLY A 52 -11.30 25.21 -7.96
C GLY A 52 -11.29 24.18 -6.82
N LYS A 53 -12.20 23.20 -6.80
CA LYS A 53 -12.30 22.18 -5.74
C LYS A 53 -11.70 20.82 -6.09
N GLY A 54 -11.15 20.64 -7.28
CA GLY A 54 -10.63 19.34 -7.75
C GLY A 54 -9.62 18.70 -6.80
N PHE A 55 -8.75 19.50 -6.18
CA PHE A 55 -7.81 19.00 -5.16
C PHE A 55 -8.54 18.40 -3.95
N TYR A 56 -9.60 19.02 -3.46
CA TYR A 56 -10.36 18.49 -2.33
C TYR A 56 -11.11 17.20 -2.67
N TYR A 57 -11.66 17.11 -3.88
CA TYR A 57 -12.30 15.87 -4.34
C TYR A 57 -11.31 14.72 -4.45
N GLN A 58 -10.10 15.00 -4.95
CA GLN A 58 -9.03 14.01 -5.00
C GLN A 58 -8.59 13.57 -3.60
N MET A 59 -8.45 14.48 -2.65
CA MET A 59 -8.08 14.17 -1.27
C MET A 59 -9.13 13.28 -0.59
N SER A 60 -10.41 13.55 -0.81
CA SER A 60 -11.51 12.71 -0.32
C SER A 60 -11.45 11.29 -0.92
N GLY A 61 -11.15 11.18 -2.21
CA GLY A 61 -10.93 9.88 -2.86
C GLY A 61 -9.78 9.08 -2.23
N PHE A 62 -8.70 9.74 -1.84
CA PHE A 62 -7.54 9.11 -1.20
C PHE A 62 -7.84 8.54 0.20
N GLU A 63 -8.85 9.00 0.91
CA GLU A 63 -9.23 8.42 2.20
C GLU A 63 -9.63 6.94 2.04
N ASN A 64 -10.43 6.63 1.03
CA ASN A 64 -10.77 5.25 0.68
C ASN A 64 -9.55 4.48 0.17
N GLY A 65 -8.69 5.11 -0.62
CA GLY A 65 -7.43 4.54 -1.11
C GLY A 65 -6.49 4.11 0.02
N ARG A 66 -6.42 4.89 1.11
CA ARG A 66 -5.61 4.55 2.29
C ARG A 66 -6.05 3.26 2.96
N LEU A 67 -7.36 3.08 3.17
CA LEU A 67 -7.89 1.84 3.74
C LEU A 67 -7.67 0.64 2.81
N GLN A 68 -7.88 0.81 1.50
CA GLN A 68 -7.60 -0.24 0.52
C GLN A 68 -6.12 -0.63 0.52
N THR A 69 -5.21 0.33 0.66
CA THR A 69 -3.77 0.07 0.73
C THR A 69 -3.41 -0.70 2.00
N ALA A 70 -4.00 -0.36 3.14
CA ALA A 70 -3.84 -1.14 4.37
C ALA A 70 -4.35 -2.57 4.22
N ALA A 71 -5.49 -2.78 3.57
CA ALA A 71 -6.03 -4.11 3.31
C ALA A 71 -5.10 -4.95 2.39
N ARG A 72 -4.53 -4.33 1.34
CA ARG A 72 -3.50 -4.98 0.50
C ARG A 72 -2.27 -5.36 1.32
N ALA A 73 -1.80 -4.47 2.19
CA ALA A 73 -0.65 -4.74 3.05
C ALA A 73 -0.90 -5.93 3.98
N VAL A 74 -2.11 -6.07 4.54
CA VAL A 74 -2.50 -7.27 5.31
C VAL A 74 -2.43 -8.52 4.45
N GLY A 75 -2.91 -8.48 3.21
CA GLY A 75 -2.84 -9.62 2.27
C GLY A 75 -1.40 -10.00 1.93
N VAL A 76 -0.53 -9.02 1.66
CA VAL A 76 0.90 -9.23 1.39
C VAL A 76 1.61 -9.85 2.61
N MET A 77 1.33 -9.34 3.82
CA MET A 77 1.87 -9.93 5.05
C MET A 77 1.42 -11.37 5.24
N GLN A 78 0.15 -11.67 5.00
CA GLN A 78 -0.40 -13.02 5.12
C GLN A 78 0.30 -13.99 4.17
N ALA A 79 0.43 -13.62 2.89
CA ALA A 79 1.10 -14.45 1.89
C ALA A 79 2.59 -14.68 2.23
N ALA A 80 3.29 -13.66 2.70
CA ALA A 80 4.68 -13.76 3.12
C ALA A 80 4.85 -14.68 4.35
N TYR A 81 3.94 -14.57 5.32
CA TYR A 81 3.92 -15.42 6.50
C TYR A 81 3.67 -16.89 6.15
N GLU A 82 2.68 -17.18 5.30
CA GLU A 82 2.36 -18.55 4.87
C GLU A 82 3.53 -19.19 4.13
N ALA A 83 4.18 -18.45 3.22
CA ALA A 83 5.37 -18.92 2.53
C ALA A 83 6.51 -19.20 3.51
N ALA A 84 6.76 -18.30 4.47
CA ALA A 84 7.80 -18.48 5.48
C ALA A 84 7.54 -19.68 6.39
N LEU A 85 6.30 -19.86 6.83
CA LEU A 85 5.90 -20.98 7.68
C LEU A 85 6.05 -22.32 6.94
N ALA A 86 5.59 -22.39 5.70
CA ALA A 86 5.73 -23.59 4.88
C ALA A 86 7.21 -23.94 4.64
N TYR A 87 8.02 -22.94 4.29
CA TYR A 87 9.46 -23.12 4.10
C TYR A 87 10.14 -23.58 5.39
N ALA A 88 9.84 -22.97 6.53
CA ALA A 88 10.43 -23.31 7.83
C ALA A 88 10.14 -24.75 8.24
N ASN A 89 8.95 -25.26 7.95
CA ASN A 89 8.56 -26.64 8.25
C ASN A 89 9.20 -27.70 7.34
N ASN A 90 9.65 -27.30 6.17
CA ASN A 90 10.23 -28.24 5.18
C ASN A 90 11.75 -28.17 5.08
N ARG A 91 12.37 -27.04 5.40
CA ARG A 91 13.81 -26.82 5.29
C ARG A 91 14.56 -27.35 6.49
N LYS A 92 15.46 -28.29 6.28
CA LYS A 92 16.36 -28.82 7.32
C LYS A 92 17.73 -28.14 7.27
N VAL A 93 18.23 -27.75 8.45
CA VAL A 93 19.57 -27.19 8.67
C VAL A 93 20.08 -27.74 10.00
N PHE A 94 21.32 -28.17 10.03
CA PHE A 94 21.95 -28.78 11.22
C PHE A 94 21.13 -29.93 11.85
N GLY A 95 20.48 -30.72 11.00
CA GLY A 95 19.76 -31.93 11.43
C GLY A 95 18.28 -31.75 11.79
N SER A 96 17.79 -30.51 11.96
CA SER A 96 16.39 -30.20 12.32
C SER A 96 15.73 -29.28 11.30
N ASN A 97 14.39 -29.25 11.29
CA ASN A 97 13.65 -28.25 10.54
C ASN A 97 13.92 -26.88 11.14
N ILE A 98 14.01 -25.84 10.30
CA ILE A 98 14.29 -24.49 10.80
C ILE A 98 13.15 -23.96 11.68
N SER A 99 11.92 -24.47 11.57
CA SER A 99 10.79 -24.19 12.47
C SER A 99 11.01 -24.65 13.92
N GLU A 100 11.95 -25.56 14.16
CA GLU A 100 12.28 -26.07 15.52
C GLU A 100 13.22 -25.11 16.27
N TYR A 101 13.88 -24.17 15.59
CA TYR A 101 14.78 -23.21 16.22
C TYR A 101 14.03 -22.03 16.81
N GLN A 102 14.36 -21.68 18.04
CA GLN A 102 13.70 -20.61 18.80
C GLN A 102 13.66 -19.27 18.07
N LEU A 103 14.75 -18.90 17.36
CA LEU A 103 14.80 -17.64 16.59
C LEU A 103 13.74 -17.61 15.48
N THR A 104 13.52 -18.73 14.78
CA THR A 104 12.49 -18.83 13.75
C THR A 104 11.10 -18.78 14.38
N GLN A 105 10.88 -19.49 15.50
CA GLN A 105 9.60 -19.48 16.22
C GLN A 105 9.23 -18.06 16.68
N ILE A 106 10.18 -17.32 17.25
CA ILE A 106 9.97 -15.91 17.64
C ILE A 106 9.57 -15.04 16.46
N LYS A 107 10.26 -15.19 15.32
CA LYS A 107 9.92 -14.44 14.08
C LYS A 107 8.50 -14.77 13.63
N LEU A 108 8.16 -16.04 13.48
CA LEU A 108 6.84 -16.49 13.06
C LEU A 108 5.74 -16.03 14.03
N GLY A 109 5.96 -16.15 15.33
CA GLY A 109 5.02 -15.66 16.34
C GLY A 109 4.76 -14.16 16.27
N ARG A 110 5.83 -13.35 16.11
CA ARG A 110 5.71 -11.89 15.93
C ARG A 110 5.00 -11.52 14.63
N MET A 111 5.33 -12.19 13.51
CA MET A 111 4.65 -11.96 12.23
C MET A 111 3.14 -12.21 12.37
N ALA A 112 2.73 -13.33 12.97
CA ALA A 112 1.32 -13.67 13.19
C ALA A 112 0.60 -12.62 14.04
N ALA A 113 1.22 -12.17 15.15
CA ALA A 113 0.66 -11.14 16.02
C ALA A 113 0.47 -9.79 15.30
N ILE A 114 1.47 -9.36 14.53
CA ILE A 114 1.42 -8.11 13.74
C ILE A 114 0.34 -8.17 12.67
N ILE A 115 0.23 -9.29 11.95
CA ILE A 115 -0.81 -9.49 10.93
C ILE A 115 -2.20 -9.40 11.57
N GLN A 116 -2.39 -10.05 12.71
CA GLN A 116 -3.68 -10.05 13.39
C GLN A 116 -4.06 -8.66 13.92
N ALA A 117 -3.13 -7.93 14.53
CA ALA A 117 -3.34 -6.55 14.98
C ALA A 117 -3.68 -5.63 13.79
N SER A 118 -2.92 -5.72 12.70
CA SER A 118 -3.13 -4.94 11.47
C SER A 118 -4.51 -5.21 10.86
N ARG A 119 -4.92 -6.47 10.81
CA ARG A 119 -6.23 -6.89 10.30
C ARG A 119 -7.38 -6.33 11.14
N GLN A 120 -7.31 -6.45 12.46
CA GLN A 120 -8.35 -5.92 13.35
C GLN A 120 -8.43 -4.40 13.27
N PHE A 121 -7.30 -3.70 13.25
CA PHE A 121 -7.27 -2.25 13.06
C PHE A 121 -7.92 -1.85 11.73
N SER A 122 -7.60 -2.52 10.63
CA SER A 122 -8.22 -2.28 9.33
C SER A 122 -9.74 -2.49 9.35
N TYR A 123 -10.23 -3.52 10.03
CA TYR A 123 -11.67 -3.77 10.15
C TYR A 123 -12.39 -2.71 10.99
N VAL A 124 -11.76 -2.23 12.07
CA VAL A 124 -12.33 -1.13 12.88
C VAL A 124 -12.47 0.13 12.02
N VAL A 125 -11.42 0.49 11.30
CA VAL A 125 -11.44 1.68 10.43
C VAL A 125 -12.46 1.52 9.30
N ALA A 126 -12.56 0.33 8.68
CA ALA A 126 -13.57 0.07 7.66
C ALA A 126 -15.00 0.29 8.16
N LYS A 127 -15.29 -0.12 9.41
CA LYS A 127 -16.60 0.10 10.03
C LYS A 127 -16.88 1.59 10.30
N LEU A 128 -15.86 2.36 10.70
CA LEU A 128 -15.99 3.81 10.89
C LEU A 128 -16.26 4.51 9.56
N MET A 129 -15.48 4.19 8.53
CA MET A 129 -15.65 4.78 7.19
C MET A 129 -17.00 4.43 6.56
N GLY A 130 -17.54 3.24 6.83
CA GLY A 130 -18.90 2.87 6.43
C GLY A 130 -20.01 3.71 7.05
N LYS A 131 -19.70 4.47 8.13
CA LYS A 131 -20.59 5.43 8.77
C LYS A 131 -20.30 6.90 8.37
N GLY A 132 -19.34 7.12 7.49
CA GLY A 132 -18.88 8.47 7.13
C GLY A 132 -17.90 9.08 8.14
N GLU A 133 -17.32 8.27 9.02
CA GLU A 133 -16.36 8.65 10.06
C GLU A 133 -14.98 8.07 9.77
N GLY A 134 -13.96 8.37 10.58
CA GLY A 134 -12.69 7.66 10.56
C GLY A 134 -11.66 8.13 9.53
N GLN A 135 -11.74 9.37 9.03
CA GLN A 135 -10.78 9.92 8.06
C GLN A 135 -9.34 9.97 8.63
N MET A 136 -9.18 10.33 9.89
CA MET A 136 -7.88 10.33 10.56
C MET A 136 -7.40 8.89 10.76
N GLU A 137 -8.28 8.00 11.20
CA GLU A 137 -8.00 6.59 11.42
C GLU A 137 -7.63 5.87 10.11
N ALA A 138 -8.18 6.28 8.97
CA ALA A 138 -7.77 5.79 7.65
C ALA A 138 -6.29 6.12 7.35
N SER A 139 -5.83 7.30 7.76
CA SER A 139 -4.41 7.69 7.67
C SER A 139 -3.55 6.90 8.66
N MET A 140 -4.02 6.71 9.90
CA MET A 140 -3.33 5.96 10.94
C MET A 140 -3.15 4.48 10.54
N VAL A 141 -4.22 3.83 10.07
CA VAL A 141 -4.16 2.42 9.67
C VAL A 141 -3.23 2.22 8.48
N LYS A 142 -3.25 3.12 7.49
CA LYS A 142 -2.35 3.06 6.35
C LYS A 142 -0.88 3.19 6.79
N ALA A 143 -0.55 4.21 7.58
CA ALA A 143 0.81 4.44 8.05
C ALA A 143 1.33 3.24 8.88
N TYR A 144 0.53 2.73 9.80
CA TYR A 144 0.92 1.61 10.65
C TYR A 144 1.06 0.29 9.87
N VAL A 145 0.03 -0.09 9.10
CA VAL A 145 -0.04 -1.42 8.48
C VAL A 145 0.96 -1.56 7.34
N CYS A 146 1.21 -0.49 6.57
CA CYS A 146 2.20 -0.54 5.49
C CYS A 146 3.63 -0.68 6.04
N LYS A 147 3.97 0.01 7.14
CA LYS A 147 5.25 -0.20 7.82
C LYS A 147 5.39 -1.61 8.41
N ALA A 148 4.32 -2.14 8.97
CA ALA A 148 4.29 -3.52 9.44
C ALA A 148 4.56 -4.51 8.31
N ALA A 149 4.03 -4.26 7.11
CA ALA A 149 4.25 -5.11 5.94
C ALA A 149 5.72 -5.14 5.49
N GLU A 150 6.43 -4.01 5.52
CA GLU A 150 7.86 -3.97 5.25
C GLU A 150 8.65 -4.89 6.20
N TRP A 151 8.29 -4.88 7.48
CA TRP A 151 8.96 -5.72 8.46
C TRP A 151 8.62 -7.21 8.27
N VAL A 152 7.34 -7.56 8.10
CA VAL A 152 6.88 -8.94 7.95
C VAL A 152 7.48 -9.60 6.71
N THR A 153 7.48 -8.90 5.57
CA THR A 153 8.05 -9.41 4.32
C THR A 153 9.56 -9.57 4.38
N ARG A 154 10.26 -8.66 5.07
CA ARG A 154 11.69 -8.77 5.36
C ARG A 154 12.00 -10.02 6.19
N GLU A 155 11.22 -10.29 7.25
CA GLU A 155 11.44 -11.46 8.09
C GLU A 155 11.11 -12.76 7.34
N ALA A 156 10.09 -12.75 6.48
CA ALA A 156 9.79 -13.89 5.60
C ALA A 156 10.96 -14.22 4.67
N MET A 157 11.52 -13.19 4.02
CA MET A 157 12.73 -13.34 3.18
C MET A 157 13.91 -13.86 4.01
N GLN A 158 14.12 -13.34 5.22
CA GLN A 158 15.19 -13.77 6.12
C GLN A 158 15.07 -15.23 6.55
N ILE A 159 13.86 -15.74 6.79
CA ILE A 159 13.60 -17.14 7.10
C ILE A 159 14.00 -18.06 5.94
N HIS A 160 13.83 -17.61 4.69
CA HIS A 160 14.28 -18.37 3.51
C HIS A 160 15.80 -18.34 3.30
N GLY A 161 16.54 -17.47 4.00
CA GLY A 161 17.96 -17.29 3.82
C GLY A 161 18.30 -16.87 2.39
N GLY A 162 19.37 -17.42 1.80
CA GLY A 162 19.79 -17.09 0.44
C GLY A 162 18.71 -17.33 -0.62
N PHE A 163 17.87 -18.34 -0.46
CA PHE A 163 16.75 -18.60 -1.37
C PHE A 163 15.66 -17.52 -1.32
N GLY A 164 15.52 -16.79 -0.20
CA GLY A 164 14.61 -15.66 -0.11
C GLY A 164 14.97 -14.48 -1.03
N TYR A 165 16.21 -14.41 -1.48
CA TYR A 165 16.69 -13.38 -2.41
C TYR A 165 16.57 -13.79 -3.89
N ALA A 166 16.25 -15.05 -4.16
CA ALA A 166 16.06 -15.56 -5.52
C ALA A 166 14.63 -15.23 -6.02
N GLU A 167 14.53 -14.79 -7.28
CA GLU A 167 13.25 -14.39 -7.89
C GLU A 167 12.24 -15.54 -8.03
N GLU A 168 12.68 -16.78 -8.02
CA GLU A 168 11.81 -17.97 -8.05
C GLU A 168 10.98 -18.16 -6.77
N TYR A 169 11.43 -17.58 -5.65
CA TYR A 169 10.70 -17.60 -4.37
C TYR A 169 9.84 -16.34 -4.24
N SER A 170 8.56 -16.53 -4.01
CA SER A 170 7.58 -15.42 -3.92
C SER A 170 7.90 -14.36 -2.88
N VAL A 171 8.62 -14.71 -1.82
CA VAL A 171 8.99 -13.77 -0.74
C VAL A 171 9.88 -12.63 -1.23
N SER A 172 10.69 -12.83 -2.27
CA SER A 172 11.51 -11.77 -2.89
C SER A 172 10.62 -10.68 -3.49
N ARG A 173 9.58 -11.08 -4.23
CA ARG A 173 8.60 -10.15 -4.82
C ARG A 173 7.75 -9.48 -3.75
N LEU A 174 7.26 -10.24 -2.78
CA LEU A 174 6.45 -9.70 -1.68
C LEU A 174 7.20 -8.63 -0.87
N PHE A 175 8.52 -8.83 -0.69
CA PHE A 175 9.38 -7.82 -0.03
C PHE A 175 9.49 -6.53 -0.84
N VAL A 176 9.73 -6.64 -2.14
CA VAL A 176 9.82 -5.46 -3.03
C VAL A 176 8.47 -4.76 -3.14
N ASP A 177 7.38 -5.52 -3.31
CA ASP A 177 6.03 -4.98 -3.47
C ASP A 177 5.50 -4.34 -2.19
N ALA A 178 5.90 -4.81 -1.01
CA ALA A 178 5.51 -4.20 0.26
C ALA A 178 6.04 -2.77 0.40
N ARG A 179 7.21 -2.46 -0.18
CA ARG A 179 7.84 -1.15 -0.01
C ARG A 179 7.02 -0.01 -0.59
N VAL A 180 6.37 -0.19 -1.74
CA VAL A 180 5.58 0.87 -2.38
C VAL A 180 4.34 1.24 -1.56
N LEU A 181 3.81 0.32 -0.75
CA LEU A 181 2.62 0.55 0.06
C LEU A 181 2.80 1.68 1.08
N SER A 182 4.03 1.92 1.56
CA SER A 182 4.34 3.06 2.43
C SER A 182 4.55 4.38 1.69
N ILE A 183 4.66 4.34 0.35
CA ILE A 183 4.98 5.50 -0.49
C ILE A 183 3.72 6.10 -1.11
N PHE A 184 2.94 5.27 -1.84
CA PHE A 184 1.77 5.77 -2.55
C PHE A 184 0.55 5.96 -1.63
N GLU A 185 -0.53 6.57 -2.11
CA GLU A 185 -1.72 6.95 -1.34
C GLU A 185 -1.42 7.83 -0.11
N GLY A 186 -0.32 8.57 -0.20
CA GLY A 186 0.24 9.40 0.86
C GLY A 186 1.40 8.73 1.59
N ALA A 187 2.60 9.29 1.44
CA ALA A 187 3.77 8.82 2.17
C ALA A 187 3.53 8.88 3.69
N ASP A 188 4.05 7.91 4.42
CA ASP A 188 3.83 7.78 5.87
C ASP A 188 4.18 9.05 6.64
N GLU A 189 5.29 9.71 6.27
CA GLU A 189 5.74 10.95 6.89
C GLU A 189 4.72 12.09 6.65
N THR A 190 4.15 12.15 5.45
CA THR A 190 3.12 13.14 5.12
C THR A 190 1.82 12.89 5.89
N LEU A 191 1.39 11.63 5.99
CA LEU A 191 0.21 11.27 6.75
C LEU A 191 0.37 11.57 8.24
N CYS A 192 1.52 11.19 8.81
CA CYS A 192 1.82 11.44 10.23
C CYS A 192 1.88 12.93 10.55
N LEU A 193 2.57 13.72 9.71
CA LEU A 193 2.79 15.15 9.96
C LEU A 193 1.55 16.00 9.63
N LYS A 194 1.02 15.86 8.40
CA LYS A 194 0.02 16.79 7.85
C LYS A 194 -1.42 16.41 8.17
N VAL A 195 -1.68 15.14 8.46
CA VAL A 195 -3.04 14.65 8.75
C VAL A 195 -3.18 14.33 10.24
N ILE A 196 -2.40 13.37 10.74
CA ILE A 196 -2.57 12.82 12.08
C ILE A 196 -2.14 13.84 13.16
N ALA A 197 -0.86 14.24 13.16
CA ALA A 197 -0.31 15.14 14.19
C ALA A 197 -1.00 16.50 14.18
N ARG A 198 -1.25 17.05 13.00
CA ARG A 198 -1.94 18.33 12.87
C ARG A 198 -3.32 18.30 13.53
N LYS A 199 -4.15 17.31 13.23
CA LYS A 199 -5.50 17.17 13.79
C LYS A 199 -5.46 16.98 15.31
N LEU A 200 -4.55 16.13 15.81
CA LEU A 200 -4.39 15.93 17.26
C LEU A 200 -3.98 17.21 18.01
N VAL A 201 -3.08 18.02 17.40
CA VAL A 201 -2.64 19.29 17.99
C VAL A 201 -3.77 20.32 17.98
N GLU A 202 -4.52 20.45 16.88
CA GLU A 202 -5.68 21.33 16.77
C GLU A 202 -6.74 20.97 17.82
N GLU A 203 -7.09 19.70 17.99
CA GLU A 203 -8.05 19.23 18.98
C GLU A 203 -7.58 19.44 20.44
N SER A 204 -6.28 19.38 20.70
CA SER A 204 -5.72 19.61 22.05
C SER A 204 -5.65 21.09 22.44
N GLY A 205 -5.54 22.00 21.46
CA GLY A 205 -5.48 23.45 21.69
C GLY A 205 -6.84 24.14 21.86
N THR A 206 -7.93 23.40 21.70
CA THR A 206 -9.31 23.92 21.79
C THR A 206 -9.92 23.69 23.17
N LYS A 207 -9.16 23.39 24.21
CA LYS A 207 -9.58 23.22 25.60
C LYS A 207 -9.22 24.43 26.44
#